data_7b048446e484c6b7affcbc4e00071412
#
_entry.id   7b048446e484c6b7affcbc4e00071412
#
_cell.length_a   1.000
_cell.length_b   1.000
_cell.length_c   1.000
_cell.angle_alpha   90.00
_cell.angle_beta   90.00
_cell.angle_gamma   90.00
#
_symmetry.space_group_name_H-M   'P 1'
#
loop_
_entity.id
_entity.type
_entity.pdbx_description
1 polymer ?
#
loop_
_entity_poly.entity_id
_entity_poly.type
_entity_poly.pdbx_seq_one_letter_code
_entity_poly.pdbx_strand_id
1 'polypeptide(L)'
;MILAREGLGELIAEGRILSGSDVDLAGSAIGMIVRAGAPKQDISTVDALKQTLLRAKSVAISTSTSGVYLTTKLFPQLGIADEMAAKTQRSGSAAVGRGEADLGLQQVSEVLAVPNATYVGTIPADVQYFTVYAAAIVSDSKVVEAARRLVAFL
;
A
#
# COMPACT_ATOMS: atom_id res chain seq x y z
N MET A 1 4.77 -16.25 -10.38
CA MET A 1 4.14 -14.89 -10.29
C MET A 1 4.03 -14.48 -8.82
N ILE A 2 4.24 -13.22 -8.50
CA ILE A 2 3.99 -12.66 -7.15
C ILE A 2 3.08 -11.44 -7.32
N LEU A 3 1.98 -11.38 -6.57
CA LEU A 3 0.98 -10.31 -6.60
C LEU A 3 0.40 -10.05 -5.20
N ALA A 4 -0.33 -8.95 -5.05
CA ALA A 4 -1.24 -8.79 -3.93
C ALA A 4 -2.32 -9.90 -3.98
N ARG A 5 -2.70 -10.43 -2.82
CA ARG A 5 -3.63 -11.57 -2.68
C ARG A 5 -4.97 -11.33 -3.38
N GLU A 6 -5.47 -10.09 -3.34
CA GLU A 6 -6.73 -9.74 -3.99
C GLU A 6 -6.66 -9.94 -5.51
N GLY A 7 -5.62 -9.41 -6.17
CA GLY A 7 -5.43 -9.58 -7.61
C GLY A 7 -5.11 -11.03 -8.00
N LEU A 8 -4.45 -11.79 -7.10
CA LEU A 8 -4.21 -13.21 -7.33
C LEU A 8 -5.53 -14.01 -7.28
N GLY A 9 -6.46 -13.64 -6.39
CA GLY A 9 -7.77 -14.26 -6.27
C GLY A 9 -8.59 -14.18 -7.57
N GLU A 10 -8.52 -13.06 -8.27
CA GLU A 10 -9.17 -12.89 -9.59
C GLU A 10 -8.58 -13.86 -10.62
N LEU A 11 -7.25 -13.97 -10.69
CA LEU A 11 -6.58 -14.89 -11.61
C LEU A 11 -6.84 -16.38 -11.28
N ILE A 12 -7.03 -16.71 -10.01
CA ILE A 12 -7.44 -18.06 -9.59
C ILE A 12 -8.85 -18.35 -10.11
N ALA A 13 -9.79 -17.41 -9.94
CA ALA A 13 -11.15 -17.54 -10.42
C ALA A 13 -11.25 -17.67 -11.95
N GLU A 14 -10.33 -17.05 -12.67
CA GLU A 14 -10.19 -17.17 -14.14
C GLU A 14 -9.48 -18.46 -14.59
N GLY A 15 -9.04 -19.33 -13.68
CA GLY A 15 -8.31 -20.55 -13.99
C GLY A 15 -6.87 -20.35 -14.52
N ARG A 16 -6.31 -19.15 -14.31
CA ARG A 16 -4.95 -18.79 -14.79
C ARG A 16 -3.85 -19.23 -13.84
N ILE A 17 -4.19 -19.71 -12.66
CA ILE A 17 -3.26 -20.18 -11.65
C ILE A 17 -3.40 -21.68 -11.48
N LEU A 18 -2.27 -22.38 -11.39
CA LEU A 18 -2.25 -23.80 -11.07
C LEU A 18 -2.84 -24.04 -9.69
N SER A 19 -3.90 -24.84 -9.62
CA SER A 19 -4.65 -25.09 -8.38
C SER A 19 -3.74 -25.52 -7.23
N GLY A 20 -3.91 -24.90 -6.06
CA GLY A 20 -3.14 -25.20 -4.85
C GLY A 20 -1.66 -24.81 -4.90
N SER A 21 -1.26 -23.95 -5.84
CA SER A 21 0.11 -23.45 -5.94
C SER A 21 0.33 -22.09 -5.28
N ASP A 22 -0.72 -21.48 -4.74
CA ASP A 22 -0.68 -20.14 -4.15
C ASP A 22 -0.26 -20.20 -2.68
N VAL A 23 0.71 -19.35 -2.32
CA VAL A 23 1.27 -19.26 -0.96
C VAL A 23 1.45 -17.80 -0.58
N ASP A 24 1.00 -17.43 0.62
CA ASP A 24 1.26 -16.11 1.18
C ASP A 24 2.74 -15.98 1.57
N LEU A 25 3.38 -14.89 1.15
CA LEU A 25 4.80 -14.65 1.37
C LEU A 25 5.04 -13.61 2.45
N ALA A 26 4.36 -12.46 2.38
CA ALA A 26 4.61 -11.33 3.25
C ALA A 26 3.39 -10.40 3.32
N GLY A 27 3.27 -9.68 4.44
CA GLY A 27 2.34 -8.57 4.60
C GLY A 27 3.07 -7.23 4.63
N SER A 28 2.53 -6.24 3.93
CA SER A 28 3.02 -4.86 3.99
C SER A 28 1.95 -3.94 4.54
N ALA A 29 2.26 -3.27 5.65
CA ALA A 29 1.41 -2.27 6.30
C ALA A 29 1.36 -0.97 5.48
N ILE A 30 0.37 -0.13 5.73
CA ILE A 30 0.37 1.26 5.23
C ILE A 30 1.23 2.12 6.17
N GLY A 31 2.15 2.88 5.57
CA GLY A 31 2.97 3.86 6.24
C GLY A 31 2.84 5.25 5.64
N MET A 32 3.28 6.26 6.40
CA MET A 32 3.31 7.65 5.99
C MET A 32 4.74 8.11 5.76
N ILE A 33 4.92 8.93 4.72
CA ILE A 33 6.13 9.69 4.46
C ILE A 33 5.81 11.17 4.31
N VAL A 34 6.82 11.99 4.62
CA VAL A 34 6.86 13.43 4.33
C VAL A 34 8.12 13.73 3.52
N ARG A 35 8.21 14.91 2.94
CA ARG A 35 9.44 15.35 2.27
C ARG A 35 10.62 15.36 3.25
N ALA A 36 11.81 15.02 2.78
CA ALA A 36 13.03 15.10 3.59
C ALA A 36 13.23 16.52 4.14
N GLY A 37 13.52 16.62 5.44
CA GLY A 37 13.66 17.89 6.15
C GLY A 37 12.34 18.51 6.63
N ALA A 38 11.18 18.01 6.20
CA ALA A 38 9.91 18.45 6.77
C ALA A 38 9.72 17.87 8.19
N PRO A 39 9.02 18.59 9.10
CA PRO A 39 8.70 18.07 10.42
C PRO A 39 7.93 16.76 10.33
N LYS A 40 8.34 15.75 11.13
CA LYS A 40 7.57 14.52 11.27
C LYS A 40 6.21 14.85 11.86
N GLN A 41 5.18 14.29 11.25
CA GLN A 41 3.80 14.44 11.70
C GLN A 41 3.48 13.43 12.79
N ASP A 42 2.59 13.81 13.70
CA ASP A 42 2.04 12.86 14.67
C ASP A 42 0.93 12.03 14.01
N ILE A 43 1.11 10.71 14.02
CA ILE A 43 0.15 9.72 13.54
C ILE A 43 0.02 8.57 14.56
N SER A 44 0.34 8.82 15.84
CA SER A 44 0.38 7.79 16.88
C SER A 44 -1.01 7.26 17.26
N THR A 45 -2.05 8.03 17.02
CA THR A 45 -3.45 7.66 17.27
C THR A 45 -4.31 7.92 16.03
N VAL A 46 -5.50 7.34 15.98
CA VAL A 46 -6.47 7.56 14.90
C VAL A 46 -6.83 9.05 14.77
N ASP A 47 -7.03 9.74 15.90
CA ASP A 47 -7.32 11.18 15.90
C ASP A 47 -6.12 12.01 15.43
N ALA A 48 -4.90 11.68 15.86
CA ALA A 48 -3.68 12.36 15.40
C ALA A 48 -3.48 12.17 13.88
N LEU A 49 -3.70 10.95 13.37
CA LEU A 49 -3.70 10.66 11.93
C LEU A 49 -4.74 11.52 11.19
N LYS A 50 -5.99 11.55 11.68
CA LYS A 50 -7.08 12.36 11.11
C LYS A 50 -6.68 13.84 11.04
N GLN A 51 -6.19 14.41 12.15
CA GLN A 51 -5.77 15.81 12.19
C GLN A 51 -4.60 16.09 11.24
N THR A 52 -3.65 15.19 11.14
CA THR A 52 -2.52 15.31 10.21
C THR A 52 -3.00 15.31 8.77
N LEU A 53 -3.91 14.40 8.42
CA LEU A 53 -4.52 14.35 7.08
C LEU A 53 -5.30 15.65 6.76
N LEU A 54 -6.08 16.16 7.71
CA LEU A 54 -6.86 17.40 7.50
C LEU A 54 -5.97 18.62 7.30
N ARG A 55 -4.84 18.74 8.02
CA ARG A 55 -3.90 19.86 7.90
C ARG A 55 -3.07 19.85 6.62
N ALA A 56 -2.83 18.69 6.02
CA ALA A 56 -2.08 18.59 4.79
C ALA A 56 -2.79 19.32 3.64
N LYS A 57 -2.04 20.01 2.78
CA LYS A 57 -2.57 20.66 1.58
C LYS A 57 -2.76 19.66 0.44
N SER A 58 -1.90 18.62 0.40
CA SER A 58 -1.93 17.57 -0.61
C SER A 58 -1.44 16.24 -0.05
N VAL A 59 -2.08 15.15 -0.48
CA VAL A 59 -1.78 13.78 -0.05
C VAL A 59 -1.61 12.89 -1.27
N ALA A 60 -0.41 12.33 -1.44
CA ALA A 60 -0.12 11.36 -2.49
C ALA A 60 -0.48 9.93 -2.05
N ILE A 61 -1.24 9.24 -2.86
CA ILE A 61 -1.57 7.81 -2.69
C ILE A 61 -1.36 7.07 -4.00
N SER A 62 -1.27 5.73 -3.94
CA SER A 62 -1.24 4.88 -5.14
C SER A 62 -2.63 4.65 -5.72
N THR A 63 -2.67 4.08 -6.92
CA THR A 63 -3.89 3.50 -7.52
C THR A 63 -4.09 2.02 -7.15
N SER A 64 -3.12 1.42 -6.44
CA SER A 64 -3.14 0.02 -6.01
C SER A 64 -4.01 -0.22 -4.77
N THR A 65 -4.00 -1.43 -4.25
CA THR A 65 -4.81 -1.91 -3.13
C THR A 65 -4.81 -0.96 -1.92
N SER A 66 -3.64 -0.43 -1.53
CA SER A 66 -3.57 0.53 -0.41
C SER A 66 -4.30 1.84 -0.71
N GLY A 67 -4.17 2.38 -1.91
CA GLY A 67 -4.90 3.60 -2.30
C GLY A 67 -6.41 3.39 -2.40
N VAL A 68 -6.84 2.20 -2.84
CA VAL A 68 -8.27 1.82 -2.81
C VAL A 68 -8.78 1.76 -1.37
N TYR A 69 -8.05 1.07 -0.46
CA TYR A 69 -8.41 1.02 0.95
C TYR A 69 -8.54 2.42 1.57
N LEU A 70 -7.55 3.29 1.35
CA LEU A 70 -7.54 4.65 1.89
C LEU A 70 -8.80 5.42 1.49
N THR A 71 -9.15 5.38 0.20
CA THR A 71 -10.25 6.19 -0.34
C THR A 71 -11.64 5.59 -0.09
N THR A 72 -11.77 4.26 -0.06
CA THR A 72 -13.08 3.59 0.04
C THR A 72 -13.43 3.14 1.45
N LYS A 73 -12.44 3.05 2.36
CA LYS A 73 -12.63 2.59 3.73
C LYS A 73 -12.13 3.60 4.76
N LEU A 74 -10.83 3.93 4.75
CA LEU A 74 -10.24 4.73 5.83
C LEU A 74 -10.81 6.16 5.87
N PHE A 75 -10.79 6.90 4.77
CA PHE A 75 -11.27 8.30 4.77
C PHE A 75 -12.75 8.41 5.12
N PRO A 76 -13.66 7.55 4.60
CA PRO A 76 -15.04 7.48 5.09
C PRO A 76 -15.17 7.15 6.58
N GLN A 77 -14.42 6.16 7.08
CA GLN A 77 -14.43 5.77 8.50
C GLN A 77 -13.98 6.92 9.42
N LEU A 78 -13.02 7.72 8.99
CA LEU A 78 -12.56 8.92 9.70
C LEU A 78 -13.53 10.11 9.54
N GLY A 79 -14.54 10.02 8.67
CA GLY A 79 -15.46 11.11 8.36
C GLY A 79 -14.79 12.30 7.66
N ILE A 80 -13.82 12.05 6.78
CA ILE A 80 -13.05 13.08 6.05
C ILE A 80 -12.99 12.81 4.54
N ALA A 81 -13.92 12.03 4.01
CA ALA A 81 -13.87 11.58 2.62
C ALA A 81 -13.90 12.76 1.62
N ASP A 82 -14.77 13.74 1.86
CA ASP A 82 -14.96 14.89 0.97
C ASP A 82 -13.72 15.81 0.98
N GLU A 83 -13.17 16.10 2.17
CA GLU A 83 -11.95 16.89 2.32
C GLU A 83 -10.74 16.20 1.67
N MET A 84 -10.68 14.88 1.80
CA MET A 84 -9.59 14.11 1.19
C MET A 84 -9.74 14.01 -0.33
N ALA A 85 -10.96 13.92 -0.86
CA ALA A 85 -11.19 13.91 -2.31
C ALA A 85 -10.62 15.15 -3.00
N ALA A 86 -10.73 16.32 -2.35
CA ALA A 86 -10.26 17.60 -2.90
C ALA A 86 -8.72 17.72 -2.97
N LYS A 87 -7.97 16.95 -2.18
CA LYS A 87 -6.51 17.10 -2.03
C LYS A 87 -5.71 15.82 -2.22
N THR A 88 -6.37 14.71 -2.51
CA THR A 88 -5.70 13.45 -2.78
C THR A 88 -5.25 13.37 -4.23
N GLN A 89 -3.97 13.04 -4.42
CA GLN A 89 -3.34 12.83 -5.72
C GLN A 89 -3.00 11.35 -5.89
N ARG A 90 -3.46 10.75 -6.98
CA ARG A 90 -3.15 9.34 -7.33
C ARG A 90 -1.83 9.22 -8.10
N SER A 91 -0.80 9.90 -7.62
CA SER A 91 0.54 10.00 -8.24
C SER A 91 1.57 9.05 -7.63
N GLY A 92 1.18 8.30 -6.59
CA GLY A 92 2.08 7.50 -5.80
C GLY A 92 2.99 8.32 -4.87
N SER A 93 3.60 7.66 -3.90
CA SER A 93 4.42 8.28 -2.84
C SER A 93 5.66 9.02 -3.37
N ALA A 94 6.16 8.70 -4.57
CA ALA A 94 7.28 9.39 -5.20
C ALA A 94 7.04 10.90 -5.39
N ALA A 95 5.79 11.35 -5.49
CA ALA A 95 5.43 12.76 -5.58
C ALA A 95 5.88 13.57 -4.34
N VAL A 96 5.94 12.93 -3.17
CA VAL A 96 6.43 13.56 -1.93
C VAL A 96 7.91 13.90 -2.04
N GLY A 97 8.73 12.97 -2.51
CA GLY A 97 10.16 13.20 -2.70
C GLY A 97 10.46 14.29 -3.73
N ARG A 98 9.60 14.45 -4.73
CA ARG A 98 9.70 15.55 -5.72
C ARG A 98 9.14 16.90 -5.21
N GLY A 99 8.49 16.91 -4.04
CA GLY A 99 7.88 18.11 -3.46
C GLY A 99 6.54 18.50 -4.10
N GLU A 100 5.90 17.57 -4.79
CA GLU A 100 4.58 17.74 -5.45
C GLU A 100 3.41 17.44 -4.49
N ALA A 101 3.70 16.76 -3.37
CA ALA A 101 2.74 16.49 -2.31
C ALA A 101 3.38 16.67 -0.93
N ASP A 102 2.56 17.11 0.06
CA ASP A 102 3.01 17.35 1.43
C ASP A 102 3.34 16.05 2.15
N LEU A 103 2.49 15.04 1.98
CA LEU A 103 2.68 13.72 2.56
C LEU A 103 2.18 12.61 1.63
N GLY A 104 2.64 11.39 1.87
CA GLY A 104 2.25 10.20 1.13
C GLY A 104 1.86 9.06 2.05
N LEU A 105 0.85 8.31 1.62
CA LEU A 105 0.39 7.08 2.25
C LEU A 105 0.43 5.93 1.24
N GLN A 106 1.21 4.90 1.54
CA GLN A 106 1.33 3.70 0.69
C GLN A 106 1.91 2.54 1.52
N GLN A 107 2.05 1.36 0.92
CA GLN A 107 2.71 0.23 1.60
C GLN A 107 4.12 0.61 2.06
N VAL A 108 4.49 0.16 3.26
CA VAL A 108 5.82 0.42 3.84
C VAL A 108 6.95 -0.05 2.90
N SER A 109 6.77 -1.20 2.24
CA SER A 109 7.73 -1.72 1.26
C SER A 109 8.02 -0.76 0.11
N GLU A 110 7.09 0.13 -0.23
CA GLU A 110 7.24 1.10 -1.31
C GLU A 110 7.72 2.47 -0.81
N VAL A 111 7.21 2.92 0.34
CA VAL A 111 7.56 4.26 0.86
C VAL A 111 8.99 4.35 1.36
N LEU A 112 9.57 3.25 1.86
CA LEU A 112 10.97 3.22 2.34
C LEU A 112 12.00 3.46 1.21
N ALA A 113 11.63 3.18 -0.03
CA ALA A 113 12.51 3.36 -1.18
C ALA A 113 12.37 4.75 -1.85
N VAL A 114 11.49 5.63 -1.36
CA VAL A 114 11.26 6.94 -1.97
C VAL A 114 12.43 7.88 -1.67
N PRO A 115 13.18 8.34 -2.69
CA PRO A 115 14.27 9.28 -2.48
C PRO A 115 13.73 10.64 -2.02
N ASN A 116 14.52 11.37 -1.23
CA ASN A 116 14.17 12.69 -0.69
C ASN A 116 12.87 12.71 0.16
N ALA A 117 12.51 11.58 0.75
CA ALA A 117 11.41 11.46 1.69
C ALA A 117 11.89 10.92 3.04
N THR A 118 11.17 11.28 4.09
CA THR A 118 11.39 10.78 5.45
C THR A 118 10.21 9.94 5.88
N TYR A 119 10.48 8.72 6.31
CA TYR A 119 9.47 7.83 6.87
C TYR A 119 9.02 8.33 8.24
N VAL A 120 7.71 8.52 8.40
CA VAL A 120 7.09 8.99 9.65
C VAL A 120 6.80 7.79 10.57
N GLY A 121 6.17 6.76 10.02
CA GLY A 121 5.74 5.56 10.74
C GLY A 121 4.61 4.86 10.00
N THR A 122 4.12 3.74 10.56
CA THR A 122 2.88 3.08 10.14
C THR A 122 1.67 3.85 10.67
N ILE A 123 0.54 3.80 9.97
CA ILE A 123 -0.72 4.30 10.50
C ILE A 123 -1.16 3.45 11.71
N PRO A 124 -2.04 3.97 12.61
CA PRO A 124 -2.44 3.25 13.81
C PRO A 124 -3.05 1.87 13.53
N ALA A 125 -2.81 0.92 14.44
CA ALA A 125 -3.24 -0.47 14.29
C ALA A 125 -4.76 -0.62 14.09
N ASP A 126 -5.55 0.22 14.76
CA ASP A 126 -7.03 0.19 14.70
C ASP A 126 -7.60 0.49 13.31
N VAL A 127 -6.80 1.15 12.47
CA VAL A 127 -7.17 1.53 11.10
C VAL A 127 -6.13 1.07 10.08
N GLN A 128 -5.30 0.10 10.47
CA GLN A 128 -4.25 -0.44 9.59
C GLN A 128 -4.85 -1.43 8.59
N TYR A 129 -4.23 -1.47 7.43
CA TYR A 129 -4.50 -2.46 6.40
C TYR A 129 -3.17 -3.07 5.93
N PHE A 130 -3.14 -4.40 5.88
CA PHE A 130 -2.00 -5.15 5.39
C PHE A 130 -2.29 -5.68 3.98
N THR A 131 -1.52 -5.22 3.00
CA THR A 131 -1.50 -5.89 1.70
C THR A 131 -0.71 -7.18 1.84
N VAL A 132 -1.37 -8.31 1.67
CA VAL A 132 -0.71 -9.64 1.63
C VAL A 132 -0.20 -9.87 0.21
N TYR A 133 1.09 -10.13 0.06
CA TYR A 133 1.70 -10.57 -1.19
C TYR A 133 1.78 -12.08 -1.20
N ALA A 134 1.34 -12.69 -2.28
CA ALA A 134 1.33 -14.13 -2.47
C ALA A 134 2.06 -14.53 -3.75
N ALA A 135 2.74 -15.66 -3.71
CA ALA A 135 3.28 -16.33 -4.90
C ALA A 135 2.30 -17.34 -5.43
N ALA A 136 2.28 -17.54 -6.75
CA ALA A 136 1.52 -18.59 -7.39
C ALA A 136 2.17 -19.01 -8.73
N ILE A 137 1.86 -20.22 -9.18
CA ILE A 137 2.34 -20.76 -10.45
C ILE A 137 1.25 -20.56 -11.51
N VAL A 138 1.60 -19.89 -12.59
CA VAL A 138 0.71 -19.68 -13.74
C VAL A 138 0.40 -21.03 -14.41
N SER A 139 -0.86 -21.29 -14.78
CA SER A 139 -1.33 -22.60 -15.26
C SER A 139 -0.65 -23.08 -16.55
N ASP A 140 -0.23 -22.14 -17.43
CA ASP A 140 0.49 -22.44 -18.69
C ASP A 140 2.02 -22.39 -18.56
N SER A 141 2.56 -22.34 -17.33
CA SER A 141 4.00 -22.29 -17.06
C SER A 141 4.74 -23.48 -17.66
N LYS A 142 5.85 -23.21 -18.36
CA LYS A 142 6.72 -24.26 -18.92
C LYS A 142 7.78 -24.77 -17.93
N VAL A 143 7.86 -24.17 -16.73
CA VAL A 143 8.89 -24.43 -15.71
C VAL A 143 8.28 -24.69 -14.32
N VAL A 144 7.18 -25.43 -14.29
CA VAL A 144 6.38 -25.67 -13.06
C VAL A 144 7.24 -26.21 -11.91
N GLU A 145 8.12 -27.19 -12.16
CA GLU A 145 8.96 -27.79 -11.11
C GLU A 145 10.00 -26.80 -10.54
N ALA A 146 10.58 -25.95 -11.37
CA ALA A 146 11.47 -24.89 -10.92
C ALA A 146 10.71 -23.84 -10.09
N ALA A 147 9.50 -23.49 -10.53
CA ALA A 147 8.61 -22.56 -9.80
C ALA A 147 8.18 -23.14 -8.45
N ARG A 148 7.85 -24.46 -8.35
CA ARG A 148 7.54 -25.11 -7.07
C ARG A 148 8.71 -25.06 -6.09
N ARG A 149 9.92 -25.32 -6.56
CA ARG A 149 11.13 -25.22 -5.72
C ARG A 149 11.38 -23.79 -5.23
N LEU A 150 11.15 -22.78 -6.09
CA LEU A 150 11.27 -21.38 -5.69
C LEU A 150 10.22 -21.01 -4.63
N VAL A 151 8.96 -21.38 -4.84
CA VAL A 151 7.88 -21.07 -3.87
C VAL A 151 8.13 -21.77 -2.52
N ALA A 152 8.67 -23.00 -2.55
CA ALA A 152 9.02 -23.72 -1.33
C ALA A 152 10.25 -23.15 -0.59
N PHE A 153 11.08 -22.36 -1.27
CA PHE A 153 12.24 -21.67 -0.69
C PHE A 153 11.86 -20.31 -0.06
N LEU A 154 10.83 -19.62 -0.58
CA LEU A 154 10.38 -18.32 -0.11
C LEU A 154 9.61 -18.43 1.21
#